data_5ed3117fc0d7ed92bc6ddccdbc844dc8
#
_entry.id   5ed3117fc0d7ed92bc6ddccdbc844dc8
#
_cell.length_a   1.000
_cell.length_b   1.000
_cell.length_c   1.000
_cell.angle_alpha   90.00
_cell.angle_beta   90.00
_cell.angle_gamma   90.00
#
_symmetry.space_group_name_H-M   'P 1'
#
loop_
_entity.id
_entity.type
_entity.pdbx_description
1 polymer ?
#
loop_
_entity_poly.entity_id
_entity_poly.type
_entity_poly.pdbx_seq_one_letter_code
_entity_poly.pdbx_strand_id
1 'polypeptide(L)' 'MDEKKPKSTLTKITQVVVWLMILVTIGGVVLGAVMSFI' A
#
# COMPACT_ATOMS: atom_id res chain seq x y z
N MET A 1 -2.08 13.02 -15.72
CA MET A 1 -1.99 13.35 -15.15
C MET A 1 -1.82 14.58 -14.87
N ASP A 2 -1.96 15.32 -14.64
CA ASP A 2 -1.90 16.41 -14.39
C ASP A 2 -1.48 16.79 -13.33
N GLU A 3 -1.04 16.80 -12.83
CA GLU A 3 -0.59 17.06 -11.86
C GLU A 3 -0.43 18.31 -11.52
N LYS A 4 -0.90 19.11 -11.69
CA LYS A 4 -0.76 20.29 -11.38
C LYS A 4 -0.97 20.63 -10.02
N LYS A 5 -1.74 20.19 -9.15
CA LYS A 5 -1.94 20.58 -7.84
C LYS A 5 -0.94 19.93 -6.97
N PRO A 6 0.06 20.51 -6.44
CA PRO A 6 1.05 19.95 -5.56
C PRO A 6 0.42 19.35 -4.32
N LYS A 7 -0.57 20.04 -3.74
CA LYS A 7 -1.22 19.52 -2.60
C LYS A 7 -1.88 18.21 -2.89
N SER A 8 -2.58 18.10 -3.95
CA SER A 8 -3.24 16.88 -4.35
C SER A 8 -2.25 15.77 -4.60
N THR A 9 -1.16 16.10 -5.23
CA THR A 9 -0.14 15.12 -5.53
C THR A 9 0.45 14.55 -4.26
N LEU A 10 0.74 15.42 -3.32
CA LEU A 10 1.32 14.97 -2.05
C LEU A 10 0.36 14.04 -1.33
N THR A 11 -0.90 14.40 -1.29
CA THR A 11 -1.91 13.58 -0.64
C THR A 11 -1.98 12.23 -1.32
N LYS A 12 -1.93 12.23 -2.63
CA LYS A 12 -2.02 11.00 -3.37
C LYS A 12 -0.83 10.10 -3.10
N ILE A 13 0.35 10.69 -3.08
CA ILE A 13 1.55 9.93 -2.82
C ILE A 13 1.48 9.31 -1.43
N THR A 14 1.05 10.08 -0.45
CA THR A 14 0.93 9.58 0.91
C THR A 14 -0.08 8.43 0.96
N GLN A 15 -1.18 8.59 0.26
CA GLN A 15 -2.21 7.57 0.23
C GLN A 15 -1.68 6.29 -0.38
N VAL A 16 -0.96 6.41 -1.48
CA VAL A 16 -0.43 5.25 -2.16
C VAL A 16 0.56 4.51 -1.26
N VAL A 17 1.39 5.26 -0.57
CA VAL A 17 2.38 4.65 0.32
C VAL A 17 1.70 3.90 1.44
N VAL A 18 0.68 4.51 2.03
CA VAL A 18 -0.06 3.88 3.12
C VAL A 18 -0.73 2.60 2.63
N TRP A 19 -1.36 2.67 1.48
CA TRP A 19 -2.02 1.51 0.92
C TRP A 19 -1.03 0.40 0.62
N LEU A 20 0.12 0.79 0.12
CA LEU A 20 1.15 -0.19 -0.19
C LEU A 20 1.62 -0.88 1.08
N MET A 21 1.79 -0.12 2.14
CA MET A 21 2.23 -0.69 3.41
C MET A 21 1.20 -1.66 3.95
N ILE A 22 -0.06 -1.30 3.88
CA ILE A 22 -1.13 -2.16 4.35
C ILE A 22 -1.16 -3.44 3.52
N LEU A 23 -1.03 -3.30 2.22
CA LEU A 23 -1.05 -4.46 1.34
C LEU A 23 0.09 -5.41 1.65
N VAL A 24 1.27 -4.87 1.84
CA VAL A 24 2.43 -5.68 2.14
C VAL A 24 2.26 -6.39 3.47
N THR A 25 1.73 -5.68 4.45
CA THR A 25 1.53 -6.25 5.77
C THR A 25 0.52 -7.41 5.71
N ILE A 26 -0.61 -7.16 5.09
CA ILE A 26 -1.64 -8.18 5.00
C ILE A 26 -1.16 -9.34 4.15
N GLY A 27 -0.54 -9.02 3.02
CA GLY A 27 -0.02 -10.04 2.14
C GLY A 27 0.99 -10.95 2.84
N GLY A 28 1.86 -10.35 3.63
CA GLY A 28 2.85 -11.11 4.36
C GLY A 28 2.21 -12.02 5.38
N VAL A 29 1.21 -11.52 6.08
CA VAL A 29 0.52 -12.32 7.08
C VAL A 29 -0.22 -13.48 6.42
N VAL A 30 -0.89 -13.20 5.32
CA VAL A 30 -1.64 -14.22 4.60
C VAL A 30 -0.70 -15.30 4.07
N LEU A 31 0.40 -14.85 3.47
CA LEU A 31 1.37 -15.80 2.94
C LEU A 31 1.96 -16.65 4.04
N GLY A 32 2.28 -16.04 5.17
CA GLY A 32 2.80 -16.77 6.30
C GLY A 32 1.83 -17.80 6.82
N ALA A 33 0.56 -17.42 6.88
CA ALA A 33 -0.47 -18.34 7.34
C ALA A 33 -0.61 -19.52 6.39
N VAL A 34 -0.61 -19.24 5.10
CA VAL A 34 -0.74 -20.28 4.10
C VAL A 34 0.44 -21.24 4.17
N MET A 35 1.62 -20.68 4.29
CA MET A 35 2.82 -21.49 4.41
C MET A 35 2.79 -22.34 5.66
N SER A 36 2.29 -21.77 6.75
CA SER A 36 2.21 -22.50 7.99
C SER A 36 1.21 -23.63 7.90
N PHE A 37 0.17 -23.40 7.11
CA PHE A 37 -0.86 -24.39 6.96
C PHE A 37 -0.38 -25.54 6.10
N ILE A 38 0.31 -25.24 5.05
CA ILE A 38 0.84 -26.22 4.14
C ILE A 38 2.16 -26.75 4.62
#